data_522f2477d676dac50930868189fef158
#
_entry.id   522f2477d676dac50930868189fef158
#
_cell.length_a   1.000
_cell.length_b   1.000
_cell.length_c   1.000
_cell.angle_alpha   90.00
_cell.angle_beta   90.00
_cell.angle_gamma   90.00
#
_symmetry.space_group_name_H-M   'P 1'
#
loop_
_entity.id
_entity.type
_entity.pdbx_description
1 polymer ?
#
loop_
_entity_poly.entity_id
_entity_poly.type
_entity_poly.pdbx_seq_one_letter_code
_entity_poly.pdbx_strand_id
1 'polypeptide(L)'
;VIQGFGAAGIMSVNTALLRFIYPQKLLGRGIGINAMVVAVSSAVGPTIASGILSVAHWPWLFAVNVPIGIAAFTVGTVSLPHTKLSPHSFDLWGAILSAATFGLLIGSIDGLGHGQAFGLFLLEIAVTIGLGYLLVRRESGKAAPMLPVDLLRIPIFAFSVSTSICSFAAQMLAMVSLPFLFQMDLHYSAVETGLLITPWPVAIGFAAPLAGRLADKYSAGILGGIGLFLFAMGLLSLAMLPEGPSHFDIIWRVALC
;
A
#
# COMPACT_ATOMS: atom_id res chain seq x y z
N VAL A 1 -3.45 -8.39 -15.87
CA VAL A 1 -4.81 -7.82 -15.75
C VAL A 1 -5.66 -8.64 -14.79
N ILE A 2 -5.90 -9.95 -15.03
CA ILE A 2 -6.77 -10.81 -14.19
C ILE A 2 -6.31 -10.84 -12.72
N GLN A 3 -5.00 -10.98 -12.47
CA GLN A 3 -4.41 -10.94 -11.14
C GLN A 3 -4.69 -9.61 -10.44
N GLY A 4 -4.66 -8.48 -11.18
CA GLY A 4 -4.99 -7.16 -10.65
C GLY A 4 -6.43 -7.05 -10.17
N PHE A 5 -7.40 -7.61 -10.89
CA PHE A 5 -8.80 -7.68 -10.44
C PHE A 5 -8.94 -8.48 -9.15
N GLY A 6 -8.26 -9.63 -9.04
CA GLY A 6 -8.27 -10.44 -7.83
C GLY A 6 -7.67 -9.69 -6.64
N ALA A 7 -6.53 -9.04 -6.82
CA ALA A 7 -5.87 -8.24 -5.80
C ALA A 7 -6.74 -7.05 -5.34
N ALA A 8 -7.36 -6.34 -6.29
CA ALA A 8 -8.28 -5.23 -5.98
C ALA A 8 -9.49 -5.72 -5.16
N GLY A 9 -10.06 -6.88 -5.51
CA GLY A 9 -11.15 -7.49 -4.75
C GLY A 9 -10.77 -7.80 -3.30
N ILE A 10 -9.60 -8.39 -3.07
CA ILE A 10 -9.09 -8.70 -1.72
C ILE A 10 -8.84 -7.40 -0.94
N MET A 11 -8.14 -6.44 -1.54
CA MET A 11 -7.77 -5.18 -0.88
C MET A 11 -8.99 -4.35 -0.47
N SER A 12 -10.04 -4.32 -1.31
CA SER A 12 -11.25 -3.53 -1.04
C SER A 12 -12.03 -4.01 0.18
N VAL A 13 -12.03 -5.33 0.45
CA VAL A 13 -12.80 -5.91 1.55
C VAL A 13 -11.98 -6.15 2.83
N ASN A 14 -10.64 -6.17 2.73
CA ASN A 14 -9.75 -6.53 3.85
C ASN A 14 -10.00 -5.69 5.10
N THR A 15 -10.00 -4.37 4.98
CA THR A 15 -10.22 -3.45 6.11
C THR A 15 -11.66 -3.55 6.67
N ALA A 16 -12.64 -3.80 5.80
CA ALA A 16 -14.03 -4.00 6.22
C ALA A 16 -14.16 -5.29 7.04
N LEU A 17 -13.55 -6.40 6.58
CA LEU A 17 -13.54 -7.67 7.30
C LEU A 17 -12.92 -7.55 8.70
N LEU A 18 -11.83 -6.80 8.86
CA LEU A 18 -11.24 -6.55 10.18
C LEU A 18 -12.26 -5.91 11.14
N ARG A 19 -13.08 -4.97 10.66
CA ARG A 19 -14.13 -4.33 11.47
C ARG A 19 -15.27 -5.28 11.83
N PHE A 20 -15.56 -6.28 11.00
CA PHE A 20 -16.59 -7.29 11.30
C PHE A 20 -16.09 -8.37 12.28
N ILE A 21 -14.81 -8.71 12.21
CA ILE A 21 -14.21 -9.78 13.01
C ILE A 21 -13.79 -9.29 14.40
N TYR A 22 -13.18 -8.10 14.48
CA TYR A 22 -12.64 -7.56 15.72
C TYR A 22 -13.63 -6.59 16.39
N PRO A 23 -13.87 -6.73 17.71
CA PRO A 23 -14.59 -5.71 18.47
C PRO A 23 -13.82 -4.39 18.44
N GLN A 24 -14.53 -3.25 18.56
CA GLN A 24 -13.93 -1.91 18.47
C GLN A 24 -12.73 -1.71 19.41
N LYS A 25 -12.77 -2.29 20.61
CA LYS A 25 -11.69 -2.19 21.61
C LYS A 25 -10.38 -2.90 21.18
N LEU A 26 -10.44 -3.82 20.25
CA LEU A 26 -9.30 -4.62 19.75
C LEU A 26 -9.00 -4.37 18.28
N LEU A 27 -9.65 -3.38 17.67
CA LEU A 27 -9.49 -3.09 16.25
C LEU A 27 -8.06 -2.69 15.90
N GLY A 28 -7.40 -1.86 16.73
CA GLY A 28 -6.00 -1.49 16.57
C GLY A 28 -5.08 -2.70 16.55
N ARG A 29 -5.33 -3.67 17.43
CA ARG A 29 -4.58 -4.94 17.46
C ARG A 29 -4.77 -5.74 16.17
N GLY A 30 -6.02 -5.83 15.67
CA GLY A 30 -6.33 -6.51 14.41
C GLY A 30 -5.61 -5.89 13.22
N ILE A 31 -5.62 -4.56 13.13
CA ILE A 31 -4.90 -3.80 12.09
C ILE A 31 -3.39 -4.03 12.20
N GLY A 32 -2.83 -4.00 13.43
CA GLY A 32 -1.40 -4.24 13.66
C GLY A 32 -0.96 -5.65 13.23
N ILE A 33 -1.77 -6.67 13.52
CA ILE A 33 -1.49 -8.05 13.07
C ILE A 33 -1.56 -8.14 11.54
N ASN A 34 -2.54 -7.50 10.90
CA ASN A 34 -2.63 -7.46 9.45
C ASN A 34 -1.40 -6.79 8.82
N ALA A 35 -0.95 -5.66 9.37
CA ALA A 35 0.26 -4.98 8.92
C ALA A 35 1.51 -5.85 9.11
N MET A 36 1.62 -6.59 10.22
CA MET A 36 2.70 -7.55 10.45
C MET A 36 2.72 -8.65 9.38
N VAL A 37 1.55 -9.22 9.02
CA VAL A 37 1.47 -10.24 7.97
C VAL A 37 1.95 -9.68 6.63
N VAL A 38 1.54 -8.46 6.27
CA VAL A 38 2.00 -7.79 5.05
C VAL A 38 3.52 -7.58 5.08
N ALA A 39 4.06 -7.10 6.20
CA ALA A 39 5.50 -6.87 6.36
C ALA A 39 6.33 -8.16 6.24
N VAL A 40 5.90 -9.22 6.92
CA VAL A 40 6.57 -10.54 6.83
C VAL A 40 6.52 -11.08 5.40
N SER A 41 5.37 -10.97 4.73
CA SER A 41 5.22 -11.39 3.33
C SER A 41 6.15 -10.60 2.40
N SER A 42 6.28 -9.29 2.62
CA SER A 42 7.18 -8.43 1.85
C SER A 42 8.66 -8.76 2.08
N ALA A 43 9.04 -9.13 3.31
CA ALA A 43 10.41 -9.53 3.64
C ALA A 43 10.79 -10.88 3.03
N VAL A 44 9.87 -11.84 3.07
CA VAL A 44 10.10 -13.23 2.63
C VAL A 44 9.93 -13.39 1.10
N GLY A 45 9.12 -12.51 0.48
CA GLY A 45 8.82 -12.58 -0.96
C GLY A 45 10.04 -12.70 -1.87
N PRO A 46 11.03 -11.78 -1.80
CA PRO A 46 12.24 -11.85 -2.62
C PRO A 46 13.04 -13.14 -2.43
N THR A 47 13.12 -13.65 -1.19
CA THR A 47 13.83 -14.90 -0.89
C THR A 47 13.14 -16.10 -1.51
N ILE A 48 11.81 -16.19 -1.43
CA ILE A 48 11.04 -17.24 -2.10
C ILE A 48 11.19 -17.12 -3.61
N ALA A 49 11.10 -15.90 -4.17
CA ALA A 49 11.27 -15.68 -5.60
C ALA A 49 12.65 -16.13 -6.09
N SER A 50 13.72 -15.79 -5.38
CA SER A 50 15.09 -16.27 -5.68
C SER A 50 15.20 -17.78 -5.61
N GLY A 51 14.61 -18.41 -4.59
CA GLY A 51 14.57 -19.87 -4.45
C GLY A 51 13.85 -20.55 -5.63
N ILE A 52 12.73 -20.01 -6.09
CA ILE A 52 12.01 -20.53 -7.26
C ILE A 52 12.87 -20.37 -8.51
N LEU A 53 13.47 -19.21 -8.74
CA LEU A 53 14.25 -18.92 -9.94
C LEU A 53 15.57 -19.71 -10.00
N SER A 54 16.07 -20.20 -8.87
CA SER A 54 17.27 -21.07 -8.85
C SER A 54 17.01 -22.48 -9.42
N VAL A 55 15.77 -22.95 -9.41
CA VAL A 55 15.38 -24.30 -9.84
C VAL A 55 14.33 -24.33 -10.94
N ALA A 56 13.69 -23.18 -11.23
CA ALA A 56 12.58 -23.10 -12.17
C ALA A 56 12.60 -21.78 -12.96
N HIS A 57 11.81 -21.71 -14.05
CA HIS A 57 11.67 -20.50 -14.89
C HIS A 57 10.68 -19.51 -14.28
N TRP A 58 10.73 -18.25 -14.74
CA TRP A 58 9.92 -17.14 -14.24
C TRP A 58 8.40 -17.39 -14.18
N PRO A 59 7.74 -18.22 -15.04
CA PRO A 59 6.30 -18.48 -14.91
C PRO A 59 5.91 -19.13 -13.57
N TRP A 60 6.83 -19.85 -12.94
CA TRP A 60 6.59 -20.48 -11.65
C TRP A 60 6.41 -19.47 -10.50
N LEU A 61 6.93 -18.24 -10.65
CA LEU A 61 6.66 -17.15 -9.70
C LEU A 61 5.17 -16.82 -9.60
N PHE A 62 4.45 -17.03 -10.68
CA PHE A 62 2.99 -16.85 -10.72
C PHE A 62 2.25 -18.12 -10.36
N ALA A 63 2.73 -19.27 -10.82
CA ALA A 63 2.11 -20.56 -10.58
C ALA A 63 2.05 -20.92 -9.08
N VAL A 64 3.03 -20.54 -8.29
CA VAL A 64 3.03 -20.77 -6.83
C VAL A 64 1.88 -20.06 -6.11
N ASN A 65 1.34 -18.98 -6.68
CA ASN A 65 0.19 -18.29 -6.10
C ASN A 65 -1.12 -19.08 -6.27
N VAL A 66 -1.19 -20.02 -7.22
CA VAL A 66 -2.41 -20.80 -7.46
C VAL A 66 -2.76 -21.70 -6.25
N PRO A 67 -1.87 -22.60 -5.76
CA PRO A 67 -2.17 -23.39 -4.58
C PRO A 67 -2.41 -22.55 -3.32
N ILE A 68 -1.67 -21.45 -3.15
CA ILE A 68 -1.87 -20.51 -2.04
C ILE A 68 -3.26 -19.85 -2.15
N GLY A 69 -3.66 -19.44 -3.35
CA GLY A 69 -4.98 -18.86 -3.61
C GLY A 69 -6.13 -19.86 -3.36
N ILE A 70 -5.97 -21.12 -3.77
CA ILE A 70 -6.95 -22.19 -3.50
C ILE A 70 -7.07 -22.43 -2.00
N ALA A 71 -5.94 -22.52 -1.28
CA ALA A 71 -5.94 -22.68 0.16
C ALA A 71 -6.61 -21.48 0.87
N ALA A 72 -6.28 -20.26 0.49
CA ALA A 72 -6.89 -19.05 1.03
C ALA A 72 -8.41 -19.00 0.74
N PHE A 73 -8.84 -19.40 -0.46
CA PHE A 73 -10.24 -19.47 -0.84
C PHE A 73 -11.00 -20.50 0.01
N THR A 74 -10.48 -21.71 0.13
CA THR A 74 -11.12 -22.78 0.93
C THR A 74 -11.22 -22.41 2.42
N VAL A 75 -10.14 -21.86 3.00
CA VAL A 75 -10.17 -21.38 4.39
C VAL A 75 -11.16 -20.20 4.52
N GLY A 76 -11.15 -19.27 3.56
CA GLY A 76 -12.04 -18.12 3.56
C GLY A 76 -13.51 -18.50 3.53
N THR A 77 -13.91 -19.47 2.68
CA THR A 77 -15.32 -19.92 2.59
C THR A 77 -15.85 -20.55 3.86
N VAL A 78 -14.96 -21.17 4.66
CA VAL A 78 -15.34 -21.83 5.94
C VAL A 78 -15.26 -20.88 7.13
N SER A 79 -14.27 -19.97 7.14
CA SER A 79 -13.92 -19.19 8.34
C SER A 79 -14.49 -17.77 8.34
N LEU A 80 -14.83 -17.21 7.16
CA LEU A 80 -15.34 -15.85 7.10
C LEU A 80 -16.81 -15.77 7.54
N PRO A 81 -17.18 -14.76 8.33
CA PRO A 81 -18.55 -14.58 8.77
C PRO A 81 -19.48 -14.26 7.59
N HIS A 82 -20.67 -14.85 7.60
CA HIS A 82 -21.71 -14.50 6.65
C HIS A 82 -22.22 -13.09 6.92
N THR A 83 -21.90 -12.16 6.04
CA THR A 83 -22.39 -10.78 6.15
C THR A 83 -23.72 -10.65 5.42
N LYS A 84 -24.65 -9.87 5.99
CA LYS A 84 -25.91 -9.54 5.32
C LYS A 84 -25.59 -8.74 4.05
N LEU A 85 -26.20 -9.13 2.96
CA LEU A 85 -26.11 -8.38 1.69
C LEU A 85 -26.64 -6.95 1.91
N SER A 86 -25.95 -5.98 1.32
CA SER A 86 -26.44 -4.61 1.31
C SER A 86 -27.77 -4.55 0.54
N PRO A 87 -28.80 -3.85 1.05
CA PRO A 87 -30.06 -3.66 0.32
C PRO A 87 -29.88 -2.74 -0.89
N HIS A 88 -28.75 -2.07 -1.05
CA HIS A 88 -28.48 -1.16 -2.15
C HIS A 88 -27.97 -1.92 -3.37
N SER A 89 -28.53 -1.59 -4.53
CA SER A 89 -28.03 -2.11 -5.82
C SER A 89 -26.62 -1.64 -6.09
N PHE A 90 -25.80 -2.48 -6.73
CA PHE A 90 -24.45 -2.12 -7.13
C PHE A 90 -24.48 -0.97 -8.17
N ASP A 91 -23.77 0.11 -7.90
CA ASP A 91 -23.65 1.24 -8.82
C ASP A 91 -22.59 0.99 -9.90
N LEU A 92 -22.97 0.28 -10.95
CA LEU A 92 -22.08 -0.04 -12.06
C LEU A 92 -21.49 1.23 -12.73
N TRP A 93 -22.30 2.27 -12.90
CA TRP A 93 -21.84 3.52 -13.53
C TRP A 93 -20.84 4.28 -12.65
N GLY A 94 -21.05 4.32 -11.34
CA GLY A 94 -20.08 4.86 -10.39
C GLY A 94 -18.76 4.09 -10.43
N ALA A 95 -18.83 2.74 -10.51
CA ALA A 95 -17.65 1.89 -10.62
C ALA A 95 -16.85 2.14 -11.92
N ILE A 96 -17.55 2.20 -13.07
CA ILE A 96 -16.91 2.50 -14.36
C ILE A 96 -16.26 3.88 -14.35
N LEU A 97 -16.96 4.90 -13.85
CA LEU A 97 -16.46 6.26 -13.80
C LEU A 97 -15.24 6.38 -12.86
N SER A 98 -15.27 5.69 -11.73
CA SER A 98 -14.14 5.60 -10.82
C SER A 98 -12.94 4.91 -11.48
N ALA A 99 -13.15 3.76 -12.11
CA ALA A 99 -12.11 3.02 -12.82
C ALA A 99 -11.50 3.84 -13.96
N ALA A 100 -12.33 4.55 -14.74
CA ALA A 100 -11.87 5.43 -15.81
C ALA A 100 -11.05 6.62 -15.27
N THR A 101 -11.53 7.27 -14.19
CA THR A 101 -10.82 8.41 -13.58
C THR A 101 -9.44 8.01 -13.07
N PHE A 102 -9.37 6.97 -12.23
CA PHE A 102 -8.09 6.54 -11.65
C PHE A 102 -7.19 5.84 -12.68
N GLY A 103 -7.77 5.05 -13.60
CA GLY A 103 -7.02 4.40 -14.66
C GLY A 103 -6.37 5.39 -15.61
N LEU A 104 -7.10 6.45 -16.00
CA LEU A 104 -6.55 7.50 -16.85
C LEU A 104 -5.51 8.35 -16.10
N LEU A 105 -5.72 8.64 -14.81
CA LEU A 105 -4.75 9.35 -13.98
C LEU A 105 -3.42 8.59 -13.90
N ILE A 106 -3.47 7.30 -13.61
CA ILE A 106 -2.25 6.48 -13.52
C ILE A 106 -1.60 6.33 -14.89
N GLY A 107 -2.40 6.09 -15.94
CA GLY A 107 -1.90 5.93 -17.30
C GLY A 107 -1.23 7.19 -17.85
N SER A 108 -1.78 8.38 -17.55
CA SER A 108 -1.17 9.65 -17.98
C SER A 108 0.16 9.93 -17.28
N ILE A 109 0.27 9.62 -15.99
CA ILE A 109 1.54 9.75 -15.25
C ILE A 109 2.58 8.76 -15.77
N ASP A 110 2.20 7.52 -16.01
CA ASP A 110 3.07 6.48 -16.58
C ASP A 110 3.53 6.86 -17.99
N GLY A 111 2.60 7.31 -18.83
CA GLY A 111 2.91 7.77 -20.20
C GLY A 111 3.92 8.92 -20.24
N LEU A 112 3.79 9.88 -19.31
CA LEU A 112 4.76 10.98 -19.18
C LEU A 112 6.17 10.45 -18.85
N GLY A 113 6.26 9.47 -17.95
CA GLY A 113 7.53 8.80 -17.58
C GLY A 113 8.18 8.05 -18.76
N HIS A 114 7.38 7.57 -19.72
CA HIS A 114 7.83 6.89 -20.93
C HIS A 114 8.01 7.80 -22.15
N GLY A 115 8.04 9.12 -21.97
CA GLY A 115 8.32 10.08 -23.04
C GLY A 115 7.10 10.45 -23.91
N GLN A 116 5.89 10.27 -23.41
CA GLN A 116 4.68 10.74 -24.07
C GLN A 116 4.73 12.25 -24.34
N ALA A 117 4.13 12.69 -25.44
CA ALA A 117 4.05 14.10 -25.77
C ALA A 117 3.31 14.89 -24.67
N PHE A 118 3.93 15.98 -24.20
CA PHE A 118 3.39 16.80 -23.10
C PHE A 118 1.96 17.32 -23.37
N GLY A 119 1.63 17.62 -24.65
CA GLY A 119 0.27 18.02 -25.04
C GLY A 119 -0.78 16.91 -24.80
N LEU A 120 -0.42 15.65 -25.07
CA LEU A 120 -1.31 14.51 -24.78
C LEU A 120 -1.48 14.31 -23.28
N PHE A 121 -0.41 14.41 -22.50
CA PHE A 121 -0.48 14.39 -21.03
C PHE A 121 -1.44 15.45 -20.48
N LEU A 122 -1.35 16.70 -20.96
CA LEU A 122 -2.26 17.77 -20.53
C LEU A 122 -3.72 17.47 -20.88
N LEU A 123 -3.98 16.90 -22.06
CA LEU A 123 -5.31 16.49 -22.48
C LEU A 123 -5.86 15.39 -21.55
N GLU A 124 -5.06 14.36 -21.27
CA GLU A 124 -5.45 13.25 -20.38
C GLU A 124 -5.72 13.74 -18.96
N ILE A 125 -4.91 14.65 -18.43
CA ILE A 125 -5.14 15.27 -17.12
C ILE A 125 -6.44 16.11 -17.14
N ALA A 126 -6.69 16.88 -18.19
CA ALA A 126 -7.92 17.65 -18.32
C ALA A 126 -9.16 16.74 -18.33
N VAL A 127 -9.10 15.62 -19.09
CA VAL A 127 -10.16 14.61 -19.11
C VAL A 127 -10.30 13.95 -17.73
N THR A 128 -9.22 13.62 -17.07
CA THR A 128 -9.21 13.04 -15.71
C THR A 128 -9.89 13.95 -14.70
N ILE A 129 -9.59 15.25 -14.74
CA ILE A 129 -10.26 16.28 -13.90
C ILE A 129 -11.76 16.34 -14.19
N GLY A 130 -12.14 16.33 -15.48
CA GLY A 130 -13.55 16.28 -15.89
C GLY A 130 -14.29 15.05 -15.39
N LEU A 131 -13.70 13.87 -15.54
CA LEU A 131 -14.25 12.61 -15.02
C LEU A 131 -14.32 12.60 -13.50
N GLY A 132 -13.30 13.10 -12.82
CA GLY A 132 -13.28 13.25 -11.37
C GLY A 132 -14.36 14.19 -10.86
N TYR A 133 -14.57 15.32 -11.53
CA TYR A 133 -15.67 16.23 -11.22
C TYR A 133 -17.05 15.55 -11.38
N LEU A 134 -17.25 14.82 -12.48
CA LEU A 134 -18.47 14.06 -12.71
C LEU A 134 -18.68 12.97 -11.65
N LEU A 135 -17.61 12.29 -11.26
CA LEU A 135 -17.61 11.27 -10.21
C LEU A 135 -18.05 11.89 -8.88
N VAL A 136 -17.40 12.97 -8.45
CA VAL A 136 -17.72 13.66 -7.19
C VAL A 136 -19.17 14.17 -7.22
N ARG A 137 -19.59 14.80 -8.30
CA ARG A 137 -20.96 15.31 -8.45
C ARG A 137 -22.01 14.18 -8.40
N ARG A 138 -21.69 13.03 -8.98
CA ARG A 138 -22.58 11.86 -8.99
C ARG A 138 -22.67 11.19 -7.62
N GLU A 139 -21.54 11.09 -6.91
CA GLU A 139 -21.47 10.44 -5.60
C GLU A 139 -22.00 11.34 -4.47
N SER A 140 -21.93 12.66 -4.64
CA SER A 140 -22.45 13.62 -3.67
C SER A 140 -23.96 13.48 -3.53
N GLY A 141 -24.44 13.26 -2.31
CA GLY A 141 -25.87 13.14 -2.00
C GLY A 141 -26.47 11.73 -2.12
N LYS A 142 -25.66 10.70 -2.47
CA LYS A 142 -26.13 9.31 -2.39
C LYS A 142 -26.15 8.81 -0.94
N ALA A 143 -27.15 7.99 -0.61
CA ALA A 143 -27.24 7.37 0.71
C ALA A 143 -26.10 6.38 1.00
N ALA A 144 -25.56 5.73 -0.04
CA ALA A 144 -24.41 4.81 0.03
C ALA A 144 -23.44 5.09 -1.13
N PRO A 145 -22.64 6.16 -1.05
CA PRO A 145 -21.68 6.50 -2.09
C PRO A 145 -20.52 5.49 -2.10
N MET A 146 -19.98 5.15 -3.28
CA MET A 146 -18.75 4.36 -3.40
C MET A 146 -17.53 5.14 -2.89
N LEU A 147 -17.49 6.44 -3.16
CA LEU A 147 -16.51 7.38 -2.67
C LEU A 147 -17.19 8.39 -1.76
N PRO A 148 -17.06 8.27 -0.43
CA PRO A 148 -17.71 9.18 0.51
C PRO A 148 -16.96 10.52 0.59
N VAL A 149 -16.94 11.27 -0.51
CA VAL A 149 -16.25 12.58 -0.61
C VAL A 149 -16.75 13.60 0.41
N ASP A 150 -17.98 13.43 0.89
CA ASP A 150 -18.55 14.29 1.93
C ASP A 150 -17.78 14.21 3.26
N LEU A 151 -17.12 13.08 3.53
CA LEU A 151 -16.26 12.94 4.70
C LEU A 151 -15.03 13.86 4.66
N LEU A 152 -14.57 14.25 3.46
CA LEU A 152 -13.47 15.20 3.31
C LEU A 152 -13.83 16.62 3.83
N ARG A 153 -15.12 16.91 4.03
CA ARG A 153 -15.55 18.14 4.70
C ARG A 153 -15.28 18.14 6.21
N ILE A 154 -15.02 16.96 6.78
CA ILE A 154 -14.65 16.81 8.18
C ILE A 154 -13.13 16.99 8.27
N PRO A 155 -12.62 18.06 8.93
CA PRO A 155 -11.19 18.39 8.90
C PRO A 155 -10.29 17.25 9.37
N ILE A 156 -10.67 16.55 10.45
CA ILE A 156 -9.87 15.44 10.98
C ILE A 156 -9.73 14.29 9.97
N PHE A 157 -10.79 14.01 9.19
CA PHE A 157 -10.76 13.00 8.15
C PHE A 157 -9.90 13.46 6.97
N ALA A 158 -10.07 14.70 6.50
CA ALA A 158 -9.27 15.26 5.42
C ALA A 158 -7.77 15.27 5.74
N PHE A 159 -7.39 15.70 6.95
CA PHE A 159 -6.00 15.66 7.40
C PHE A 159 -5.46 14.22 7.49
N SER A 160 -6.26 13.28 7.99
CA SER A 160 -5.85 11.87 8.06
C SER A 160 -5.60 11.28 6.67
N VAL A 161 -6.48 11.55 5.70
CA VAL A 161 -6.31 11.11 4.31
C VAL A 161 -5.08 11.76 3.68
N SER A 162 -4.92 13.08 3.83
CA SER A 162 -3.75 13.80 3.30
C SER A 162 -2.43 13.27 3.88
N THR A 163 -2.40 13.05 5.18
CA THR A 163 -1.23 12.45 5.88
C THR A 163 -0.93 11.06 5.34
N SER A 164 -1.96 10.22 5.12
CA SER A 164 -1.78 8.89 4.55
C SER A 164 -1.23 8.96 3.13
N ILE A 165 -1.76 9.85 2.28
CA ILE A 165 -1.28 10.04 0.91
C ILE A 165 0.20 10.45 0.92
N CYS A 166 0.57 11.45 1.72
CA CYS A 166 1.95 11.93 1.80
C CYS A 166 2.91 10.85 2.33
N SER A 167 2.52 10.11 3.37
CA SER A 167 3.37 9.07 3.95
C SER A 167 3.56 7.88 2.99
N PHE A 168 2.49 7.42 2.34
CA PHE A 168 2.61 6.36 1.32
C PHE A 168 3.40 6.81 0.10
N ALA A 169 3.24 8.05 -0.36
CA ALA A 169 4.03 8.60 -1.46
C ALA A 169 5.53 8.64 -1.11
N ALA A 170 5.87 9.12 0.08
CA ALA A 170 7.26 9.14 0.56
C ALA A 170 7.83 7.72 0.71
N GLN A 171 7.03 6.78 1.24
CA GLN A 171 7.42 5.38 1.38
C GLN A 171 7.69 4.73 0.03
N MET A 172 6.79 4.92 -0.95
CA MET A 172 6.97 4.36 -2.30
C MET A 172 8.16 4.99 -3.01
N LEU A 173 8.36 6.30 -2.87
CA LEU A 173 9.53 6.98 -3.44
C LEU A 173 10.82 6.40 -2.86
N ALA A 174 10.92 6.22 -1.56
CA ALA A 174 12.09 5.62 -0.93
C ALA A 174 12.28 4.16 -1.36
N MET A 175 11.20 3.37 -1.42
CA MET A 175 11.25 1.96 -1.81
C MET A 175 11.74 1.77 -3.26
N VAL A 176 11.43 2.72 -4.15
CA VAL A 176 11.90 2.71 -5.53
C VAL A 176 13.32 3.28 -5.65
N SER A 177 13.63 4.37 -4.95
CA SER A 177 14.93 5.05 -5.08
C SER A 177 16.08 4.31 -4.40
N LEU A 178 15.85 3.61 -3.28
CA LEU A 178 16.91 2.89 -2.57
C LEU A 178 17.63 1.82 -3.40
N PRO A 179 16.93 0.95 -4.17
CA PRO A 179 17.61 0.01 -5.06
C PRO A 179 18.50 0.69 -6.10
N PHE A 180 18.08 1.83 -6.64
CA PHE A 180 18.89 2.59 -7.60
C PHE A 180 20.13 3.16 -6.92
N LEU A 181 20.00 3.80 -5.76
CA LEU A 181 21.11 4.29 -4.97
C LEU A 181 22.13 3.18 -4.68
N PHE A 182 21.66 2.03 -4.21
CA PHE A 182 22.55 0.93 -3.83
C PHE A 182 23.25 0.27 -5.02
N GLN A 183 22.55 0.10 -6.15
CA GLN A 183 23.12 -0.56 -7.31
C GLN A 183 23.89 0.37 -8.23
N MET A 184 23.41 1.61 -8.45
CA MET A 184 24.03 2.53 -9.42
C MET A 184 25.14 3.38 -8.79
N ASP A 185 24.93 3.92 -7.58
CA ASP A 185 25.87 4.82 -6.95
C ASP A 185 26.86 4.08 -6.04
N LEU A 186 26.36 3.13 -5.25
CA LEU A 186 27.19 2.37 -4.31
C LEU A 186 27.71 1.04 -4.88
N HIS A 187 27.30 0.68 -6.10
CA HIS A 187 27.74 -0.51 -6.84
C HIS A 187 27.53 -1.85 -6.11
N TYR A 188 26.52 -1.93 -5.21
CA TYR A 188 26.14 -3.19 -4.59
C TYR A 188 25.45 -4.13 -5.58
N SER A 189 25.64 -5.43 -5.40
CA SER A 189 24.92 -6.46 -6.17
C SER A 189 23.40 -6.43 -5.86
N ALA A 190 22.60 -7.01 -6.72
CA ALA A 190 21.14 -7.11 -6.50
C ALA A 190 20.82 -7.90 -5.22
N VAL A 191 21.63 -8.89 -4.86
CA VAL A 191 21.45 -9.68 -3.63
C VAL A 191 21.77 -8.84 -2.39
N GLU A 192 22.89 -8.12 -2.39
CA GLU A 192 23.26 -7.21 -1.29
C GLU A 192 22.22 -6.11 -1.11
N THR A 193 21.76 -5.50 -2.21
CA THR A 193 20.67 -4.52 -2.20
C THR A 193 19.42 -5.07 -1.53
N GLY A 194 18.99 -6.27 -1.89
CA GLY A 194 17.84 -6.93 -1.26
C GLY A 194 18.02 -7.14 0.23
N LEU A 195 19.21 -7.60 0.65
CA LEU A 195 19.55 -7.79 2.06
C LEU A 195 19.57 -6.46 2.85
N LEU A 196 20.09 -5.39 2.24
CA LEU A 196 20.15 -4.07 2.86
C LEU A 196 18.78 -3.38 3.00
N ILE A 197 17.80 -3.73 2.17
CA ILE A 197 16.42 -3.22 2.26
C ILE A 197 15.56 -4.07 3.22
N THR A 198 15.90 -5.33 3.43
CA THR A 198 15.15 -6.27 4.29
C THR A 198 14.92 -5.77 5.73
N PRO A 199 15.81 -5.00 6.39
CA PRO A 199 15.56 -4.43 7.72
C PRO A 199 14.27 -3.60 7.82
N TRP A 200 13.84 -2.94 6.74
CA TRP A 200 12.61 -2.16 6.73
C TRP A 200 11.35 -2.99 7.02
N PRO A 201 10.97 -3.99 6.20
CA PRO A 201 9.80 -4.82 6.50
C PRO A 201 9.95 -5.62 7.80
N VAL A 202 11.18 -5.97 8.19
CA VAL A 202 11.42 -6.62 9.49
C VAL A 202 11.08 -5.68 10.64
N ALA A 203 11.52 -4.43 10.60
CA ALA A 203 11.17 -3.42 11.61
C ALA A 203 9.66 -3.18 11.67
N ILE A 204 8.97 -3.09 10.54
CA ILE A 204 7.50 -2.99 10.48
C ILE A 204 6.85 -4.23 11.13
N GLY A 205 7.37 -5.43 10.89
CA GLY A 205 6.87 -6.67 11.47
C GLY A 205 6.83 -6.66 12.99
N PHE A 206 7.79 -5.99 13.65
CA PHE A 206 7.83 -5.80 15.10
C PHE A 206 7.05 -4.56 15.54
N ALA A 207 7.19 -3.45 14.84
CA ALA A 207 6.56 -2.19 15.21
C ALA A 207 5.04 -2.21 15.06
N ALA A 208 4.49 -2.87 14.01
CA ALA A 208 3.07 -2.84 13.73
C ALA A 208 2.21 -3.49 14.83
N PRO A 209 2.53 -4.68 15.38
CA PRO A 209 1.77 -5.23 16.50
C PRO A 209 1.87 -4.38 17.77
N LEU A 210 3.03 -3.75 18.02
CA LEU A 210 3.23 -2.86 19.15
C LEU A 210 2.38 -1.59 18.99
N ALA A 211 2.46 -0.94 17.82
CA ALA A 211 1.66 0.23 17.48
C ALA A 211 0.15 -0.08 17.56
N GLY A 212 -0.27 -1.26 17.05
CA GLY A 212 -1.66 -1.71 17.14
C GLY A 212 -2.17 -1.84 18.59
N ARG A 213 -1.35 -2.41 19.49
CA ARG A 213 -1.70 -2.50 20.93
C ARG A 213 -1.73 -1.13 21.62
N LEU A 214 -0.84 -0.24 21.23
CA LEU A 214 -0.80 1.12 21.75
C LEU A 214 -1.99 1.94 21.25
N ALA A 215 -2.44 1.73 20.01
CA ALA A 215 -3.59 2.39 19.42
C ALA A 215 -4.91 2.06 20.12
N ASP A 216 -4.98 0.90 20.80
CA ASP A 216 -6.13 0.54 21.64
C ASP A 216 -6.18 1.34 22.95
N LYS A 217 -5.07 1.98 23.37
CA LYS A 217 -4.93 2.69 24.65
C LYS A 217 -4.69 4.19 24.51
N TYR A 218 -4.02 4.60 23.47
CA TYR A 218 -3.60 6.00 23.23
C TYR A 218 -4.27 6.56 21.98
N SER A 219 -4.34 7.88 21.86
CA SER A 219 -4.94 8.50 20.70
C SER A 219 -4.14 8.20 19.42
N ALA A 220 -4.84 7.82 18.35
CA ALA A 220 -4.24 7.50 17.05
C ALA A 220 -3.44 8.69 16.48
N GLY A 221 -3.83 9.94 16.79
CA GLY A 221 -3.11 11.14 16.34
C GLY A 221 -1.73 11.26 16.93
N ILE A 222 -1.55 10.96 18.22
CA ILE A 222 -0.22 11.01 18.88
C ILE A 222 0.66 9.90 18.34
N LEU A 223 0.13 8.68 18.26
CA LEU A 223 0.89 7.53 17.74
C LEU A 223 1.29 7.72 16.28
N GLY A 224 0.36 8.19 15.45
CA GLY A 224 0.63 8.52 14.06
C GLY A 224 1.67 9.63 13.92
N GLY A 225 1.59 10.68 14.74
CA GLY A 225 2.59 11.75 14.77
C GLY A 225 3.99 11.26 15.13
N ILE A 226 4.11 10.40 16.14
CA ILE A 226 5.40 9.78 16.52
C ILE A 226 5.93 8.91 15.37
N GLY A 227 5.07 8.07 14.77
CA GLY A 227 5.46 7.22 13.64
C GLY A 227 5.96 8.04 12.45
N LEU A 228 5.24 9.09 12.07
CA LEU A 228 5.66 9.98 10.98
C LEU A 228 6.96 10.73 11.27
N PHE A 229 7.16 11.15 12.53
CA PHE A 229 8.41 11.79 12.95
C PHE A 229 9.58 10.82 12.82
N LEU A 230 9.46 9.59 13.31
CA LEU A 230 10.49 8.56 13.19
C LEU A 230 10.79 8.24 11.73
N PHE A 231 9.74 8.10 10.91
CA PHE A 231 9.89 7.87 9.47
C PHE A 231 10.62 9.02 8.77
N ALA A 232 10.26 10.27 9.07
CA ALA A 232 10.96 11.44 8.53
C ALA A 232 12.43 11.49 8.94
N MET A 233 12.74 11.16 10.22
CA MET A 233 14.11 11.05 10.70
C MET A 233 14.89 9.93 10.03
N GLY A 234 14.23 8.79 9.75
CA GLY A 234 14.81 7.70 8.99
C GLY A 234 15.19 8.13 7.57
N LEU A 235 14.26 8.74 6.84
CA LEU A 235 14.53 9.26 5.49
C LEU A 235 15.62 10.34 5.48
N LEU A 236 15.59 11.26 6.44
CA LEU A 236 16.63 12.29 6.58
C LEU A 236 17.99 11.67 6.86
N SER A 237 18.05 10.64 7.71
CA SER A 237 19.29 9.93 8.00
C SER A 237 19.86 9.22 6.77
N LEU A 238 18.98 8.67 5.91
CA LEU A 238 19.38 8.08 4.62
C LEU A 238 19.88 9.14 3.63
N ALA A 239 19.24 10.31 3.59
CA ALA A 239 19.69 11.44 2.77
C ALA A 239 21.07 11.96 3.18
N MET A 240 21.46 11.75 4.44
CA MET A 240 22.78 12.11 5.00
C MET A 240 23.75 10.92 5.02
N LEU A 241 23.60 9.97 4.11
CA LEU A 241 24.48 8.82 4.02
C LEU A 241 25.90 9.29 3.62
N PRO A 242 26.98 8.91 4.33
CA PRO A 242 28.34 9.31 3.99
C PRO A 242 28.81 8.64 2.69
N GLU A 243 29.83 9.20 2.04
CA GLU A 243 30.50 8.54 0.93
C GLU A 243 31.19 7.25 1.39
N GLY A 244 30.80 6.10 0.81
CA GLY A 244 31.30 4.78 1.21
C GLY A 244 30.75 4.28 2.56
N PRO A 245 29.41 4.21 2.72
CA PRO A 245 28.79 3.80 3.98
C PRO A 245 29.08 2.34 4.31
N SER A 246 29.19 2.03 5.59
CA SER A 246 29.25 0.62 6.03
C SER A 246 27.86 -0.02 5.92
N HIS A 247 27.80 -1.33 5.78
CA HIS A 247 26.52 -2.07 5.78
C HIS A 247 25.71 -1.77 7.04
N PHE A 248 26.36 -1.62 8.19
CA PHE A 248 25.69 -1.29 9.45
C PHE A 248 25.04 0.10 9.38
N ASP A 249 25.71 1.10 8.77
CA ASP A 249 25.16 2.45 8.62
C ASP A 249 23.88 2.46 7.79
N ILE A 250 23.80 1.59 6.77
CA ILE A 250 22.62 1.46 5.93
C ILE A 250 21.51 0.73 6.70
N ILE A 251 21.81 -0.42 7.33
CA ILE A 251 20.85 -1.29 8.01
C ILE A 251 20.05 -0.55 9.07
N TRP A 252 20.70 0.19 9.99
CA TRP A 252 19.96 0.87 11.06
C TRP A 252 19.13 2.05 10.55
N ARG A 253 19.59 2.75 9.50
CA ARG A 253 18.85 3.87 8.87
C ARG A 253 17.61 3.36 8.14
N VAL A 254 17.75 2.27 7.39
CA VAL A 254 16.65 1.60 6.70
C VAL A 254 15.65 1.00 7.71
N ALA A 255 16.13 0.45 8.83
CA ALA A 255 15.26 -0.06 9.90
C ALA A 255 14.50 1.04 10.64
N LEU A 256 15.00 2.27 10.66
CA LEU A 256 14.33 3.42 11.26
C LEU A 256 13.17 3.95 10.40
N CYS A 257 13.20 3.70 9.08
CA CYS A 257 12.13 4.06 8.16
C CYS A 257 10.94 3.13 8.25
#